data_8e579781f9879b0a9261b08fa0f02ec6
#
_entry.id   8e579781f9879b0a9261b08fa0f02ec6
#
_cell.length_a   1.000
_cell.length_b   1.000
_cell.length_c   1.000
_cell.angle_alpha   90.00
_cell.angle_beta   90.00
_cell.angle_gamma   90.00
#
_symmetry.space_group_name_H-M   'P 1'
#
loop_
_entity.id
_entity.type
_entity.pdbx_description
1 polymer ?
#
loop_
_entity_poly.entity_id
_entity_poly.type
_entity_poly.pdbx_seq_one_letter_code
_entity_poly.pdbx_strand_id
1 'polypeptide(L)'
;MFNKQNSHPKKFSSKLLSLTGAAVFFLMAPVSLMAGDQTALPEKVNINIQQACPSIAGLDADKKEVKEFSHALHAEKYLKGKSAASGLAYTDEFTCVACHQGAKSAEEITGADKCERLTAAITAGGGAGEYKKQMHAMCMDCHKNMAKAGETTGPSKCNECHGK
;
A
#
# COMPACT_ATOMS: atom_id res chain seq x y z
N MET A 1 -42.11 -20.76 -18.03
CA MET A 1 -43.20 -20.32 -17.10
C MET A 1 -42.71 -19.05 -16.43
N PHE A 2 -43.20 -17.89 -16.88
CA PHE A 2 -42.83 -16.58 -16.34
C PHE A 2 -43.86 -16.17 -15.30
N ASN A 3 -43.41 -15.91 -14.08
CA ASN A 3 -44.27 -15.40 -13.01
C ASN A 3 -44.11 -13.88 -12.91
N LYS A 4 -45.18 -13.18 -13.29
CA LYS A 4 -45.29 -11.73 -13.35
C LYS A 4 -45.85 -11.24 -12.02
N GLN A 5 -45.03 -10.63 -11.16
CA GLN A 5 -45.55 -9.99 -9.95
C GLN A 5 -45.84 -8.51 -10.20
N ASN A 6 -47.10 -8.18 -10.07
CA ASN A 6 -47.66 -6.83 -10.08
C ASN A 6 -47.34 -6.11 -8.77
N SER A 7 -46.66 -4.97 -8.83
CA SER A 7 -46.52 -4.06 -7.71
C SER A 7 -47.42 -2.81 -7.91
N HIS A 8 -48.40 -2.66 -7.02
CA HIS A 8 -49.30 -1.49 -6.97
C HIS A 8 -48.55 -0.28 -6.34
N PRO A 9 -48.75 0.94 -6.87
CA PRO A 9 -48.23 2.15 -6.23
C PRO A 9 -49.15 2.61 -5.10
N LYS A 10 -48.63 2.74 -3.89
CA LYS A 10 -49.31 3.37 -2.76
C LYS A 10 -49.27 4.89 -2.93
N LYS A 11 -50.44 5.49 -3.04
CA LYS A 11 -50.65 6.94 -2.98
C LYS A 11 -50.36 7.44 -1.55
N PHE A 12 -49.36 8.29 -1.39
CA PHE A 12 -49.12 9.03 -0.18
C PHE A 12 -49.88 10.37 -0.22
N SER A 13 -50.83 10.48 0.69
CA SER A 13 -51.64 11.70 0.91
C SER A 13 -50.81 12.70 1.69
N SER A 14 -50.52 13.87 1.09
CA SER A 14 -49.90 15.01 1.75
C SER A 14 -50.90 15.74 2.63
N LYS A 15 -50.76 15.66 3.94
CA LYS A 15 -51.35 16.61 4.88
C LYS A 15 -50.38 17.72 5.18
N LEU A 16 -50.70 18.93 4.69
CA LEU A 16 -50.07 20.16 5.11
C LEU A 16 -50.31 20.37 6.61
N LEU A 17 -49.23 20.40 7.38
CA LEU A 17 -49.27 20.96 8.74
C LEU A 17 -48.35 22.18 8.75
N SER A 18 -49.05 23.34 8.77
CA SER A 18 -48.44 24.65 9.02
C SER A 18 -48.05 24.71 10.52
N LEU A 19 -46.76 24.85 10.82
CA LEU A 19 -46.28 25.28 12.15
C LEU A 19 -45.32 26.45 12.00
N THR A 20 -45.79 27.55 12.47
CA THR A 20 -45.11 28.82 12.70
C THR A 20 -44.04 28.66 13.79
N GLY A 21 -42.87 29.26 13.55
CA GLY A 21 -42.12 29.94 14.57
C GLY A 21 -41.09 29.16 15.36
N ALA A 22 -39.88 29.38 15.07
CA ALA A 22 -38.80 29.83 15.97
C ALA A 22 -37.48 29.70 15.23
N ALA A 23 -36.90 30.82 14.81
CA ALA A 23 -35.56 30.86 14.27
C ALA A 23 -34.57 30.59 15.43
N VAL A 24 -34.15 29.35 15.58
CA VAL A 24 -33.00 29.02 16.40
C VAL A 24 -31.76 29.20 15.54
N PHE A 25 -31.08 30.31 15.72
CA PHE A 25 -29.74 30.52 15.19
C PHE A 25 -28.80 29.52 15.83
N PHE A 26 -28.63 28.37 15.17
CA PHE A 26 -27.51 27.46 15.47
C PHE A 26 -26.25 28.17 14.97
N LEU A 27 -25.48 28.74 15.90
CA LEU A 27 -24.09 29.09 15.68
C LEU A 27 -23.34 27.79 15.32
N MET A 28 -23.29 27.48 14.03
CA MET A 28 -22.37 26.46 13.54
C MET A 28 -20.96 26.97 13.71
N ALA A 29 -20.33 26.60 14.82
CA ALA A 29 -18.89 26.70 14.94
C ALA A 29 -18.29 25.91 13.77
N PRO A 30 -17.32 26.47 13.00
CA PRO A 30 -16.62 25.71 12.00
C PRO A 30 -15.90 24.56 12.72
N VAL A 31 -16.38 23.35 12.51
CA VAL A 31 -15.59 22.16 12.82
C VAL A 31 -14.43 22.22 11.84
N SER A 32 -13.29 22.77 12.29
CA SER A 32 -12.03 22.59 11.60
C SER A 32 -11.77 21.09 11.60
N LEU A 33 -12.14 20.40 10.52
CA LEU A 33 -11.57 19.10 10.22
C LEU A 33 -10.06 19.35 10.15
N MET A 34 -9.36 19.00 11.21
CA MET A 34 -7.94 18.74 11.16
C MET A 34 -7.81 17.62 10.11
N ALA A 35 -7.52 17.99 8.86
CA ALA A 35 -6.99 17.07 7.88
C ALA A 35 -5.77 16.46 8.57
N GLY A 36 -5.90 15.20 8.99
CA GLY A 36 -4.76 14.44 9.51
C GLY A 36 -3.66 14.59 8.47
N ASP A 37 -2.51 15.04 8.90
CA ASP A 37 -1.31 15.15 8.11
C ASP A 37 -1.10 13.77 7.49
N GLN A 38 -1.49 13.61 6.23
CA GLN A 38 -1.11 12.44 5.44
C GLN A 38 0.40 12.56 5.32
N THR A 39 1.10 11.85 6.20
CA THR A 39 2.56 11.81 6.17
C THR A 39 2.98 11.51 4.75
N ALA A 40 3.55 12.51 4.08
CA ALA A 40 4.04 12.37 2.72
C ALA A 40 4.93 11.12 2.64
N LEU A 41 4.82 10.38 1.54
CA LEU A 41 5.67 9.21 1.32
C LEU A 41 7.13 9.61 1.49
N PRO A 42 7.93 8.90 2.29
CA PRO A 42 9.34 9.21 2.42
C PRO A 42 10.00 9.12 1.04
N GLU A 43 10.73 10.17 0.68
CA GLU A 43 11.41 10.25 -0.62
C GLU A 43 12.41 9.09 -0.79
N LYS A 44 13.20 8.85 0.26
CA LYS A 44 14.18 7.77 0.34
C LYS A 44 14.08 7.03 1.65
N VAL A 45 14.36 5.74 1.62
CA VAL A 45 14.42 4.90 2.82
C VAL A 45 15.62 3.97 2.76
N ASN A 46 16.14 3.59 3.91
CA ASN A 46 17.03 2.44 4.01
C ASN A 46 16.22 1.18 4.28
N ILE A 47 16.34 0.18 3.42
CA ILE A 47 15.66 -1.09 3.62
C ILE A 47 16.55 -1.96 4.52
N ASN A 48 16.22 -2.00 5.80
CA ASN A 48 16.83 -2.85 6.80
C ASN A 48 15.73 -3.42 7.70
N ILE A 49 15.25 -4.60 7.33
CA ILE A 49 14.09 -5.20 7.99
C ILE A 49 14.41 -5.60 9.43
N GLN A 50 15.62 -6.09 9.68
CA GLN A 50 16.05 -6.42 11.04
C GLN A 50 16.05 -5.19 11.96
N GLN A 51 16.49 -4.04 11.46
CA GLN A 51 16.46 -2.80 12.23
C GLN A 51 15.03 -2.31 12.46
N ALA A 52 14.19 -2.42 11.43
CA ALA A 52 12.80 -1.98 11.50
C ALA A 52 11.93 -2.90 12.38
N CYS A 53 12.19 -4.20 12.35
CA CYS A 53 11.42 -5.23 13.07
C CYS A 53 12.38 -6.27 13.71
N PRO A 54 13.06 -5.91 14.79
CA PRO A 54 14.12 -6.75 15.39
C PRO A 54 13.63 -8.07 15.97
N SER A 55 12.33 -8.22 16.18
CA SER A 55 11.71 -9.46 16.68
C SER A 55 11.61 -10.57 15.65
N ILE A 56 11.87 -10.30 14.35
CA ILE A 56 11.74 -11.32 13.31
C ILE A 56 12.96 -12.23 13.33
N ALA A 57 12.73 -13.49 13.69
CA ALA A 57 13.78 -14.50 13.76
C ALA A 57 14.34 -14.85 12.37
N GLY A 58 15.64 -15.08 12.28
CA GLY A 58 16.32 -15.55 11.07
C GLY A 58 16.66 -14.49 10.03
N LEU A 59 16.34 -13.22 10.28
CA LEU A 59 16.79 -12.09 9.45
C LEU A 59 18.11 -11.49 9.96
N ASP A 60 18.52 -11.82 11.15
CA ASP A 60 19.74 -11.35 11.81
C ASP A 60 21.05 -11.78 11.13
N ALA A 61 21.01 -12.84 10.33
CA ALA A 61 22.14 -13.29 9.52
C ALA A 61 22.43 -12.39 8.31
N ASP A 62 21.47 -11.58 7.87
CA ASP A 62 21.63 -10.68 6.72
C ASP A 62 21.78 -9.23 7.17
N LYS A 63 23.02 -8.80 7.33
CA LYS A 63 23.36 -7.45 7.78
C LYS A 63 23.47 -6.42 6.65
N LYS A 64 23.16 -6.81 5.41
CA LYS A 64 23.27 -5.91 4.27
C LYS A 64 21.98 -5.14 4.03
N GLU A 65 21.99 -3.87 4.36
CA GLU A 65 20.88 -2.96 4.04
C GLU A 65 20.96 -2.46 2.58
N VAL A 66 19.83 -2.10 2.00
CA VAL A 66 19.76 -1.31 0.77
C VAL A 66 19.64 0.15 1.19
N LYS A 67 20.66 0.94 0.88
CA LYS A 67 20.73 2.36 1.24
C LYS A 67 20.08 3.24 0.18
N GLU A 68 19.49 4.35 0.65
CA GLU A 68 18.99 5.41 -0.22
C GLU A 68 17.99 4.90 -1.29
N PHE A 69 17.21 3.86 -0.97
CA PHE A 69 16.18 3.38 -1.88
C PHE A 69 15.17 4.51 -2.17
N SER A 70 14.97 4.83 -3.44
CA SER A 70 14.08 5.90 -3.90
C SER A 70 12.61 5.49 -3.78
N HIS A 71 12.10 5.50 -2.55
CA HIS A 71 10.79 4.94 -2.18
C HIS A 71 9.63 5.64 -2.91
N ALA A 72 9.53 6.96 -2.80
CA ALA A 72 8.46 7.70 -3.44
C ALA A 72 8.50 7.55 -4.97
N LEU A 73 9.70 7.59 -5.60
CA LEU A 73 9.82 7.40 -7.05
C LEU A 73 9.37 6.01 -7.51
N HIS A 74 9.63 4.96 -6.72
CA HIS A 74 9.11 3.63 -7.04
C HIS A 74 7.58 3.61 -6.96
N ALA A 75 7.00 4.13 -5.88
CA ALA A 75 5.57 4.12 -5.67
C ALA A 75 4.80 4.99 -6.69
N GLU A 76 5.31 6.18 -6.99
CA GLU A 76 4.56 7.18 -7.76
C GLU A 76 4.87 7.18 -9.25
N LYS A 77 6.04 6.67 -9.65
CA LYS A 77 6.51 6.77 -11.03
C LYS A 77 6.91 5.43 -11.63
N TYR A 78 7.85 4.70 -11.01
CA TYR A 78 8.47 3.56 -11.67
C TYR A 78 7.57 2.32 -11.75
N LEU A 79 6.67 2.13 -10.79
CA LEU A 79 5.71 1.03 -10.79
C LEU A 79 4.46 1.33 -11.62
N LYS A 80 4.12 2.58 -11.86
CA LYS A 80 2.94 2.96 -12.66
C LYS A 80 2.99 2.36 -14.06
N GLY A 81 1.92 1.64 -14.44
CA GLY A 81 1.79 0.95 -15.72
C GLY A 81 2.75 -0.24 -15.92
N LYS A 82 3.42 -0.73 -14.88
CA LYS A 82 4.45 -1.78 -14.99
C LYS A 82 4.08 -3.12 -14.34
N SER A 83 2.85 -3.32 -13.85
CA SER A 83 2.49 -4.56 -13.15
C SER A 83 2.70 -5.80 -14.04
N ALA A 84 2.32 -5.75 -15.31
CA ALA A 84 2.53 -6.84 -16.25
C ALA A 84 4.03 -7.11 -16.54
N ALA A 85 4.83 -6.06 -16.69
CA ALA A 85 6.27 -6.18 -16.95
C ALA A 85 7.08 -6.61 -15.74
N SER A 86 6.65 -6.20 -14.54
CA SER A 86 7.30 -6.56 -13.29
C SER A 86 6.98 -7.98 -12.83
N GLY A 87 5.85 -8.54 -13.27
CA GLY A 87 5.32 -9.80 -12.74
C GLY A 87 4.76 -9.70 -11.32
N LEU A 88 4.59 -8.47 -10.80
CA LEU A 88 4.08 -8.21 -9.45
C LEU A 88 2.58 -7.89 -9.50
N ALA A 89 1.83 -8.42 -8.53
CA ALA A 89 0.39 -8.19 -8.42
C ALA A 89 0.10 -6.88 -7.67
N TYR A 90 -0.14 -5.81 -8.40
CA TYR A 90 -0.58 -4.51 -7.86
C TYR A 90 -1.42 -3.75 -8.90
N THR A 91 -2.07 -2.67 -8.46
CA THR A 91 -2.76 -1.72 -9.35
C THR A 91 -2.06 -0.37 -9.33
N ASP A 92 -2.33 0.46 -10.33
CA ASP A 92 -1.74 1.82 -10.41
C ASP A 92 -2.28 2.75 -9.32
N GLU A 93 -3.47 2.45 -8.77
CA GLU A 93 -4.07 3.19 -7.66
C GLU A 93 -3.38 2.89 -6.32
N PHE A 94 -2.81 1.69 -6.17
CA PHE A 94 -2.13 1.28 -4.95
C PHE A 94 -0.88 0.44 -5.24
N THR A 95 0.13 1.08 -5.78
CA THR A 95 1.43 0.45 -6.13
C THR A 95 2.20 -0.09 -4.92
N CYS A 96 1.87 0.38 -3.71
CA CYS A 96 2.55 -0.02 -2.46
C CYS A 96 2.57 -1.53 -2.25
N VAL A 97 1.52 -2.24 -2.68
CA VAL A 97 1.43 -3.70 -2.52
C VAL A 97 2.43 -4.47 -3.37
N ALA A 98 3.07 -3.85 -4.34
CA ALA A 98 4.17 -4.47 -5.07
C ALA A 98 5.29 -4.93 -4.12
N CYS A 99 5.57 -4.13 -3.08
CA CYS A 99 6.57 -4.41 -2.07
C CYS A 99 5.94 -4.83 -0.73
N HIS A 100 4.86 -4.16 -0.32
CA HIS A 100 4.13 -4.41 0.92
C HIS A 100 3.00 -5.43 0.67
N GLN A 101 3.38 -6.64 0.28
CA GLN A 101 2.44 -7.70 -0.12
C GLN A 101 1.41 -7.98 0.98
N GLY A 102 0.14 -8.06 0.57
CA GLY A 102 -0.97 -8.33 1.47
C GLY A 102 -1.53 -7.10 2.19
N ALA A 103 -0.89 -5.93 2.13
CA ALA A 103 -1.46 -4.69 2.67
C ALA A 103 -2.65 -4.22 1.81
N LYS A 104 -3.67 -3.71 2.47
CA LYS A 104 -4.89 -3.18 1.83
C LYS A 104 -4.99 -1.65 1.92
N SER A 105 -4.18 -1.04 2.78
CA SER A 105 -4.14 0.40 2.98
C SER A 105 -2.78 0.89 3.50
N ALA A 106 -2.55 2.19 3.46
CA ALA A 106 -1.34 2.81 3.99
C ALA A 106 -1.22 2.63 5.51
N GLU A 107 -2.34 2.63 6.23
CA GLU A 107 -2.40 2.41 7.68
C GLU A 107 -1.90 1.01 8.04
N GLU A 108 -2.21 0.01 7.22
CA GLU A 108 -1.70 -1.35 7.42
C GLU A 108 -0.17 -1.45 7.24
N ILE A 109 0.41 -0.59 6.40
CA ILE A 109 1.85 -0.56 6.17
C ILE A 109 2.58 0.14 7.31
N THR A 110 2.01 1.22 7.83
CA THR A 110 2.66 2.10 8.83
C THR A 110 2.19 1.84 10.26
N GLY A 111 1.12 1.07 10.46
CA GLY A 111 0.51 0.80 11.76
C GLY A 111 1.44 0.20 12.81
N ALA A 112 1.02 0.28 14.07
CA ALA A 112 1.82 -0.23 15.20
C ALA A 112 2.07 -1.74 15.12
N ASP A 113 1.17 -2.49 14.48
CA ASP A 113 1.22 -3.94 14.30
C ASP A 113 1.98 -4.39 13.03
N LYS A 114 2.63 -3.46 12.31
CA LYS A 114 3.35 -3.76 11.07
C LYS A 114 4.37 -4.90 11.18
N CYS A 115 5.11 -4.95 12.29
CA CYS A 115 6.09 -6.01 12.50
C CYS A 115 5.46 -7.36 12.80
N GLU A 116 4.33 -7.40 13.47
CA GLU A 116 3.56 -8.62 13.71
C GLU A 116 3.02 -9.18 12.39
N ARG A 117 2.41 -8.33 11.58
CA ARG A 117 1.93 -8.72 10.23
C ARG A 117 3.06 -9.19 9.34
N LEU A 118 4.18 -8.49 9.33
CA LEU A 118 5.34 -8.91 8.55
C LEU A 118 5.89 -10.26 9.02
N THR A 119 5.95 -10.49 10.34
CA THR A 119 6.35 -11.79 10.91
C THR A 119 5.43 -12.90 10.46
N ALA A 120 4.11 -12.67 10.51
CA ALA A 120 3.12 -13.64 10.06
C ALA A 120 3.27 -13.96 8.57
N ALA A 121 3.45 -12.94 7.73
CA ALA A 121 3.66 -13.10 6.29
C ALA A 121 4.95 -13.87 5.97
N ILE A 122 6.07 -13.56 6.63
CA ILE A 122 7.35 -14.28 6.47
C ILE A 122 7.18 -15.74 6.87
N THR A 123 6.53 -16.01 8.00
CA THR A 123 6.30 -17.38 8.49
C THR A 123 5.43 -18.18 7.51
N ALA A 124 4.33 -17.59 7.04
CA ALA A 124 3.44 -18.23 6.07
C ALA A 124 4.12 -18.45 4.72
N GLY A 125 5.05 -17.56 4.33
CA GLY A 125 5.83 -17.64 3.10
C GLY A 125 7.02 -18.60 3.11
N GLY A 126 7.22 -19.38 4.18
CA GLY A 126 8.34 -20.35 4.28
C GLY A 126 9.56 -19.85 5.05
N GLY A 127 9.41 -18.75 5.78
CA GLY A 127 10.43 -18.23 6.68
C GLY A 127 11.39 -17.22 6.03
N ALA A 128 12.37 -16.76 6.81
CA ALA A 128 13.28 -15.68 6.45
C ALA A 128 14.10 -15.95 5.17
N GLY A 129 14.50 -17.20 4.93
CA GLY A 129 15.25 -17.57 3.73
C GLY A 129 14.46 -17.41 2.44
N GLU A 130 13.21 -17.85 2.43
CA GLU A 130 12.31 -17.67 1.27
C GLU A 130 11.94 -16.20 1.09
N TYR A 131 11.66 -15.48 2.16
CA TYR A 131 11.42 -14.04 2.11
C TYR A 131 12.58 -13.28 1.47
N LYS A 132 13.82 -13.60 1.84
CA LYS A 132 15.02 -13.03 1.22
C LYS A 132 15.08 -13.30 -0.29
N LYS A 133 14.79 -14.53 -0.72
CA LYS A 133 14.74 -14.88 -2.15
C LYS A 133 13.65 -14.08 -2.88
N GLN A 134 12.47 -13.97 -2.30
CA GLN A 134 11.36 -13.19 -2.86
C GLN A 134 11.73 -11.70 -3.03
N MET A 135 12.33 -11.09 -2.01
CA MET A 135 12.77 -9.70 -2.07
C MET A 135 13.82 -9.48 -3.19
N HIS A 136 14.79 -10.38 -3.32
CA HIS A 136 15.76 -10.30 -4.41
C HIS A 136 15.10 -10.47 -5.80
N ALA A 137 14.23 -11.46 -5.95
CA ALA A 137 13.52 -11.68 -7.20
C ALA A 137 12.69 -10.46 -7.59
N MET A 138 11.92 -9.91 -6.67
CA MET A 138 11.07 -8.75 -6.89
C MET A 138 11.86 -7.56 -7.47
N CYS A 139 12.96 -7.18 -6.84
CA CYS A 139 13.77 -6.05 -7.31
C CYS A 139 14.52 -6.37 -8.61
N MET A 140 15.26 -7.50 -8.62
CA MET A 140 16.16 -7.84 -9.70
C MET A 140 15.44 -8.25 -10.97
N ASP A 141 14.34 -8.97 -10.89
CA ASP A 141 13.63 -9.45 -12.07
C ASP A 141 12.92 -8.29 -12.77
N CYS A 142 12.33 -7.35 -12.02
CA CYS A 142 11.80 -6.14 -12.60
C CYS A 142 12.89 -5.34 -13.33
N HIS A 143 14.02 -5.05 -12.68
CA HIS A 143 15.13 -4.30 -13.28
C HIS A 143 15.71 -5.00 -14.51
N LYS A 144 15.89 -6.32 -14.47
CA LYS A 144 16.36 -7.10 -15.61
C LYS A 144 15.38 -7.11 -16.78
N ASN A 145 14.08 -7.19 -16.49
CA ASN A 145 13.05 -7.16 -17.53
C ASN A 145 12.97 -5.79 -18.19
N MET A 146 13.06 -4.71 -17.42
CA MET A 146 13.16 -3.36 -17.97
C MET A 146 14.41 -3.19 -18.85
N ALA A 147 15.57 -3.66 -18.39
CA ALA A 147 16.80 -3.61 -19.17
C ALA A 147 16.68 -4.39 -20.50
N LYS A 148 16.06 -5.57 -20.48
CA LYS A 148 15.78 -6.36 -21.70
C LYS A 148 14.83 -5.62 -22.68
N ALA A 149 13.91 -4.83 -22.13
CA ALA A 149 13.01 -3.99 -22.93
C ALA A 149 13.67 -2.70 -23.46
N GLY A 150 14.96 -2.46 -23.14
CA GLY A 150 15.67 -1.24 -23.53
C GLY A 150 15.28 -0.01 -22.71
N GLU A 151 14.61 -0.21 -21.55
CA GLU A 151 14.21 0.87 -20.68
C GLU A 151 15.32 1.22 -19.67
N THR A 152 15.32 2.47 -19.22
CA THR A 152 16.17 2.88 -18.09
C THR A 152 15.75 2.12 -16.83
N THR A 153 16.72 1.49 -16.17
CA THR A 153 16.47 0.64 -15.02
C THR A 153 17.38 0.98 -13.84
N GLY A 154 17.02 0.51 -12.68
CA GLY A 154 17.83 0.57 -11.47
C GLY A 154 18.94 -0.48 -11.43
N PRO A 155 19.65 -0.57 -10.27
CA PRO A 155 20.75 -1.50 -10.07
C PRO A 155 20.31 -2.96 -10.15
N SER A 156 21.20 -3.82 -10.66
CA SER A 156 20.95 -5.26 -10.79
C SER A 156 22.08 -6.14 -10.22
N LYS A 157 23.13 -5.53 -9.65
CA LYS A 157 24.28 -6.24 -9.07
C LYS A 157 24.30 -6.04 -7.56
N CYS A 158 24.83 -7.02 -6.83
CA CYS A 158 24.87 -7.03 -5.37
C CYS A 158 25.44 -5.73 -4.76
N ASN A 159 26.59 -5.28 -5.23
CA ASN A 159 27.27 -4.11 -4.72
C ASN A 159 26.63 -2.76 -5.13
N GLU A 160 25.75 -2.77 -6.13
CA GLU A 160 25.01 -1.58 -6.54
C GLU A 160 23.83 -1.31 -5.63
N CYS A 161 23.21 -2.37 -5.06
CA CYS A 161 22.09 -2.27 -4.12
C CYS A 161 22.59 -2.14 -2.66
N HIS A 162 23.56 -2.96 -2.28
CA HIS A 162 24.02 -3.07 -0.88
C HIS A 162 25.27 -2.22 -0.55
N GLY A 163 25.83 -1.55 -1.53
CA GLY A 163 27.07 -0.82 -1.39
C GLY A 163 28.29 -1.76 -1.30
N LYS A 164 29.46 -1.14 -1.14
CA LYS A 164 30.75 -1.84 -0.94
C LYS A 164 31.03 -2.05 0.53
#